data_34ee92b99a69b00be1a4b18b4a0e3d36
#
_entry.id   34ee92b99a69b00be1a4b18b4a0e3d36
#
_cell.length_a   1.000
_cell.length_b   1.000
_cell.length_c   1.000
_cell.angle_alpha   90.00
_cell.angle_beta   90.00
_cell.angle_gamma   90.00
#
_symmetry.space_group_name_H-M   'P 1'
#
loop_
_entity.id
_entity.type
_entity.pdbx_description
1 polymer ?
#
loop_
_entity_poly.entity_id
_entity_poly.type
_entity_poly.pdbx_seq_one_letter_code
_entity_poly.pdbx_strand_id
1 'polypeptide(L)'
;MGNSEIAVVPISAIEHFEYCPRQCALIHVDGIWADNPHTVRGSRAHRRTDDPTKSRKERGKRMLRAVPLWSERYGLSGRADVIEVSEDGTVRPVEHKSGVRHGITADLQVCAQAICLEEMLDTSISEAAIWYGGPRRRFRVDLTPDLRRRTFHAIKEIRQHLVKGVLPHAPNDSRCPQCQLRHHCLPETSANAAEVAVYLQQVLSV
;
A
#
# COMPACT_ATOMS: atom_id res chain seq x y z
N MET A 1 22.00 -18.66 17.70
CA MET A 1 21.70 -17.29 17.24
C MET A 1 20.36 -17.36 16.57
N GLY A 2 19.29 -16.93 17.23
CA GLY A 2 17.94 -16.99 16.69
C GLY A 2 17.83 -16.07 15.48
N ASN A 3 17.49 -16.63 14.34
CA ASN A 3 17.07 -15.87 13.18
C ASN A 3 15.76 -15.18 13.59
N SER A 4 15.81 -13.91 13.99
CA SER A 4 14.58 -13.14 14.21
C SER A 4 13.95 -12.95 12.83
N GLU A 5 12.94 -13.76 12.51
CA GLU A 5 12.15 -13.60 11.28
C GLU A 5 11.69 -12.16 11.21
N ILE A 6 12.14 -11.46 10.19
CA ILE A 6 11.70 -10.08 9.91
C ILE A 6 10.24 -10.17 9.49
N ALA A 7 9.34 -9.53 10.24
CA ALA A 7 7.93 -9.48 9.86
C ALA A 7 7.79 -8.88 8.45
N VAL A 8 7.18 -9.64 7.56
CA VAL A 8 7.02 -9.27 6.15
C VAL A 8 5.93 -8.21 6.03
N VAL A 9 6.24 -7.12 5.34
CA VAL A 9 5.33 -6.01 5.07
C VAL A 9 4.72 -6.17 3.68
N PRO A 10 3.40 -6.31 3.56
CA PRO A 10 2.73 -6.28 2.27
C PRO A 10 2.92 -4.92 1.58
N ILE A 11 3.28 -4.90 0.30
CA ILE A 11 3.47 -3.65 -0.46
C ILE A 11 2.19 -2.78 -0.45
N SER A 12 1.00 -3.40 -0.48
CA SER A 12 -0.28 -2.69 -0.36
C SER A 12 -0.48 -1.99 0.98
N ALA A 13 0.17 -2.46 2.05
CA ALA A 13 0.09 -1.83 3.37
C ALA A 13 0.66 -0.41 3.37
N ILE A 14 1.60 -0.11 2.48
CA ILE A 14 2.23 1.23 2.37
C ILE A 14 1.21 2.29 1.98
N GLU A 15 0.35 1.98 1.01
CA GLU A 15 -0.74 2.89 0.62
C GLU A 15 -1.74 3.10 1.76
N HIS A 16 -2.13 2.00 2.44
CA HIS A 16 -3.05 2.09 3.59
C HIS A 16 -2.44 2.89 4.75
N PHE A 17 -1.15 2.72 5.02
CA PHE A 17 -0.44 3.45 6.08
C PHE A 17 -0.34 4.94 5.79
N GLU A 18 0.02 5.32 4.58
CA GLU A 18 0.09 6.74 4.18
C GLU A 18 -1.28 7.40 4.18
N TYR A 19 -2.34 6.66 3.84
CA TYR A 19 -3.71 7.14 4.00
C TYR A 19 -4.04 7.34 5.48
N CYS A 20 -3.85 6.32 6.32
CA CYS A 20 -4.10 6.37 7.76
C CYS A 20 -3.40 5.18 8.45
N PRO A 21 -2.47 5.41 9.41
CA PRO A 21 -1.81 4.32 10.15
C PRO A 21 -2.80 3.37 10.85
N ARG A 22 -3.91 3.90 11.39
CA ARG A 22 -4.94 3.06 12.01
C ARG A 22 -5.69 2.21 11.00
N GLN A 23 -6.01 2.72 9.80
CA GLN A 23 -6.60 1.92 8.73
C GLN A 23 -5.67 0.76 8.35
N CYS A 24 -4.37 1.05 8.19
CA CYS A 24 -3.37 0.04 7.89
C CYS A 24 -3.35 -1.06 8.97
N ALA A 25 -3.34 -0.69 10.24
CA ALA A 25 -3.34 -1.65 11.34
C ALA A 25 -4.64 -2.48 11.39
N LEU A 26 -5.81 -1.87 11.24
CA LEU A 26 -7.08 -2.60 11.17
C LEU A 26 -7.08 -3.65 10.05
N ILE A 27 -6.51 -3.33 8.88
CA ILE A 27 -6.45 -4.26 7.75
C ILE A 27 -5.40 -5.35 7.97
N HIS A 28 -4.19 -4.98 8.35
CA HIS A 28 -3.04 -5.88 8.31
C HIS A 28 -2.66 -6.52 9.65
N VAL A 29 -3.15 -5.99 10.78
CA VAL A 29 -2.99 -6.58 12.11
C VAL A 29 -4.26 -7.33 12.51
N ASP A 30 -5.43 -6.65 12.43
CA ASP A 30 -6.70 -7.24 12.87
C ASP A 30 -7.42 -8.02 11.76
N GLY A 31 -6.95 -7.96 10.51
CA GLY A 31 -7.56 -8.67 9.38
C GLY A 31 -8.93 -8.12 8.98
N ILE A 32 -9.28 -6.90 9.37
CA ILE A 32 -10.58 -6.30 9.07
C ILE A 32 -10.59 -5.73 7.65
N TRP A 33 -11.54 -6.18 6.84
CA TRP A 33 -11.79 -5.64 5.51
C TRP A 33 -13.27 -5.30 5.34
N ALA A 34 -13.55 -4.18 4.72
CA ALA A 34 -14.90 -3.81 4.30
C ALA A 34 -14.86 -3.18 2.91
N ASP A 35 -15.85 -3.50 2.10
CA ASP A 35 -15.98 -2.93 0.76
C ASP A 35 -16.76 -1.62 0.80
N ASN A 36 -16.34 -0.68 -0.03
CA ASN A 36 -17.11 0.51 -0.39
C ASN A 36 -17.11 0.67 -1.93
N PRO A 37 -17.87 1.61 -2.51
CA PRO A 37 -17.91 1.81 -3.96
C PRO A 37 -16.54 2.04 -4.61
N HIS A 38 -15.59 2.60 -3.86
CA HIS A 38 -14.22 2.85 -4.35
C HIS A 38 -13.39 1.56 -4.38
N THR A 39 -13.42 0.74 -3.31
CA THR A 39 -12.69 -0.54 -3.26
C THR A 39 -13.23 -1.54 -4.28
N VAL A 40 -14.55 -1.60 -4.47
CA VAL A 40 -15.21 -2.45 -5.49
C VAL A 40 -14.78 -2.03 -6.90
N ARG A 41 -14.72 -0.72 -7.20
CA ARG A 41 -14.20 -0.23 -8.50
C ARG A 41 -12.74 -0.59 -8.68
N GLY A 42 -11.92 -0.42 -7.63
CA GLY A 42 -10.52 -0.82 -7.61
C GLY A 42 -10.35 -2.29 -7.98
N SER A 43 -11.02 -3.19 -7.26
CA SER A 43 -10.96 -4.63 -7.49
C SER A 43 -11.41 -5.03 -8.92
N ARG A 44 -12.41 -4.35 -9.48
CA ARG A 44 -12.83 -4.57 -10.88
C ARG A 44 -11.79 -4.11 -11.91
N ALA A 45 -11.11 -2.98 -11.64
CA ALA A 45 -10.04 -2.48 -12.51
C ALA A 45 -8.85 -3.42 -12.50
N HIS A 46 -8.44 -3.91 -11.32
CA HIS A 46 -7.32 -4.85 -11.17
C HIS A 46 -7.55 -6.20 -11.85
N ARG A 47 -8.78 -6.70 -11.98
CA ARG A 47 -9.03 -7.96 -12.71
C ARG A 47 -8.46 -8.02 -14.13
N ARG A 48 -8.24 -6.87 -14.77
CA ARG A 48 -7.61 -6.81 -16.11
C ARG A 48 -6.08 -6.87 -16.05
N THR A 49 -5.48 -6.38 -14.97
CA THR A 49 -4.05 -6.41 -14.73
C THR A 49 -3.61 -7.68 -14.01
N ASP A 50 -4.52 -8.33 -13.31
CA ASP A 50 -4.32 -9.53 -12.51
C ASP A 50 -4.20 -10.84 -13.33
N ASP A 51 -4.35 -10.76 -14.63
CA ASP A 51 -4.27 -11.92 -15.53
C ASP A 51 -2.87 -12.01 -16.17
N PRO A 52 -1.97 -12.88 -15.67
CA PRO A 52 -0.62 -13.01 -16.18
C PRO A 52 -0.58 -13.51 -17.64
N THR A 53 -1.66 -14.20 -18.10
CA THR A 53 -1.75 -14.70 -19.48
C THR A 53 -1.87 -13.56 -20.50
N LYS A 54 -2.24 -12.36 -20.05
CA LYS A 54 -2.30 -11.13 -20.86
C LYS A 54 -0.99 -10.37 -20.96
N SER A 55 0.09 -10.97 -20.49
CA SER A 55 1.44 -10.47 -20.74
C SER A 55 1.71 -10.46 -22.26
N ARG A 56 2.20 -9.34 -22.79
CA ARG A 56 2.32 -9.14 -24.23
C ARG A 56 3.51 -8.24 -24.60
N LYS A 57 3.91 -8.28 -25.87
CA LYS A 57 4.80 -7.26 -26.46
C LYS A 57 3.95 -6.12 -27.03
N GLU A 58 4.22 -4.90 -26.64
CA GLU A 58 3.51 -3.70 -27.12
C GLU A 58 4.52 -2.57 -27.32
N ARG A 59 4.55 -2.01 -28.54
CA ARG A 59 5.42 -0.87 -28.91
C ARG A 59 6.88 -1.05 -28.50
N GLY A 60 7.46 -2.23 -28.79
CA GLY A 60 8.84 -2.54 -28.44
C GLY A 60 9.11 -2.86 -26.98
N LYS A 61 8.08 -2.93 -26.13
CA LYS A 61 8.19 -3.29 -24.71
C LYS A 61 7.48 -4.60 -24.41
N ARG A 62 8.05 -5.38 -23.52
CA ARG A 62 7.36 -6.52 -22.91
C ARG A 62 6.57 -6.02 -21.70
N MET A 63 5.27 -6.31 -21.69
CA MET A 63 4.36 -5.95 -20.61
C MET A 63 4.09 -7.22 -19.80
N LEU A 64 4.70 -7.37 -18.65
CA LEU A 64 4.47 -8.49 -17.72
C LEU A 64 3.38 -8.08 -16.73
N ARG A 65 2.42 -8.97 -16.48
CA ARG A 65 1.26 -8.67 -15.61
C ARG A 65 1.24 -9.56 -14.39
N ALA A 66 0.70 -9.02 -13.30
CA ALA A 66 0.49 -9.73 -12.04
C ALA A 66 1.77 -10.40 -11.52
N VAL A 67 2.91 -9.72 -11.63
CA VAL A 67 4.20 -10.29 -11.28
C VAL A 67 4.38 -10.31 -9.76
N PRO A 68 4.61 -11.49 -9.14
CA PRO A 68 4.96 -11.56 -7.73
C PRO A 68 6.25 -10.81 -7.43
N LEU A 69 6.26 -10.08 -6.33
CA LEU A 69 7.39 -9.29 -5.86
C LEU A 69 7.75 -9.66 -4.44
N TRP A 70 9.04 -9.70 -4.15
CA TRP A 70 9.57 -9.86 -2.79
C TRP A 70 10.91 -9.16 -2.63
N SER A 71 11.25 -8.88 -1.40
CA SER A 71 12.58 -8.44 -0.98
C SER A 71 12.89 -9.10 0.36
N GLU A 72 13.90 -9.96 0.40
CA GLU A 72 14.37 -10.58 1.64
C GLU A 72 15.07 -9.54 2.50
N ARG A 73 15.89 -8.70 1.88
CA ARG A 73 16.63 -7.63 2.54
C ARG A 73 15.74 -6.67 3.32
N TYR A 74 14.60 -6.30 2.74
CA TYR A 74 13.69 -5.34 3.34
C TYR A 74 12.43 -5.97 3.91
N GLY A 75 12.27 -7.30 3.82
CA GLY A 75 11.09 -8.01 4.27
C GLY A 75 9.81 -7.47 3.62
N LEU A 76 9.77 -7.43 2.30
CA LEU A 76 8.61 -6.97 1.52
C LEU A 76 8.02 -8.13 0.72
N SER A 77 6.70 -8.13 0.55
CA SER A 77 6.04 -9.02 -0.40
C SER A 77 4.84 -8.34 -1.05
N GLY A 78 4.51 -8.75 -2.27
CA GLY A 78 3.35 -8.21 -2.98
C GLY A 78 3.29 -8.64 -4.43
N ARG A 79 2.63 -7.83 -5.24
CA ARG A 79 2.47 -8.07 -6.68
C ARG A 79 2.45 -6.75 -7.43
N ALA A 80 3.19 -6.67 -8.53
CA ALA A 80 3.10 -5.56 -9.46
C ALA A 80 1.96 -5.79 -10.45
N ASP A 81 1.15 -4.77 -10.70
CA ASP A 81 0.10 -4.83 -11.72
C ASP A 81 0.69 -5.06 -13.11
N VAL A 82 1.69 -4.25 -13.45
CA VAL A 82 2.41 -4.35 -14.72
C VAL A 82 3.89 -4.01 -14.53
N ILE A 83 4.76 -4.78 -15.17
CA ILE A 83 6.16 -4.44 -15.34
C ILE A 83 6.43 -4.26 -16.83
N GLU A 84 6.92 -3.09 -17.22
CA GLU A 84 7.43 -2.82 -18.56
C GLU A 84 8.91 -3.17 -18.61
N VAL A 85 9.29 -3.97 -19.60
CA VAL A 85 10.69 -4.27 -19.92
C VAL A 85 10.94 -3.80 -21.34
N SER A 86 11.76 -2.77 -21.49
CA SER A 86 12.16 -2.21 -22.78
C SER A 86 13.20 -3.08 -23.48
N GLU A 87 13.47 -2.86 -24.77
CA GLU A 87 14.43 -3.64 -25.55
C GLU A 87 15.88 -3.43 -25.08
N ASP A 88 16.18 -2.29 -24.48
CA ASP A 88 17.47 -1.98 -23.83
C ASP A 88 17.64 -2.60 -22.44
N GLY A 89 16.68 -3.40 -21.99
CA GLY A 89 16.68 -4.02 -20.67
C GLY A 89 16.15 -3.13 -19.53
N THR A 90 15.76 -1.88 -19.80
CA THR A 90 15.19 -0.99 -18.78
C THR A 90 13.88 -1.58 -18.23
N VAL A 91 13.83 -1.72 -16.91
CA VAL A 91 12.66 -2.24 -16.17
C VAL A 91 11.92 -1.07 -15.51
N ARG A 92 10.59 -1.07 -15.62
CA ARG A 92 9.75 -0.04 -15.02
C ARG A 92 8.46 -0.64 -14.46
N PRO A 93 8.22 -0.58 -13.14
CA PRO A 93 6.92 -0.94 -12.57
C PRO A 93 5.87 0.11 -12.93
N VAL A 94 4.64 -0.35 -13.18
CA VAL A 94 3.48 0.49 -13.49
C VAL A 94 2.31 0.05 -12.64
N GLU A 95 1.95 0.87 -11.69
CA GLU A 95 0.78 0.69 -10.82
C GLU A 95 -0.49 1.18 -11.52
N HIS A 96 -1.60 0.49 -11.34
CA HIS A 96 -2.90 0.84 -11.91
C HIS A 96 -3.89 1.26 -10.82
N LYS A 97 -4.38 2.49 -10.87
CA LYS A 97 -5.39 3.03 -9.97
C LYS A 97 -6.67 3.36 -10.74
N SER A 98 -7.83 2.93 -10.22
CA SER A 98 -9.13 3.17 -10.86
C SER A 98 -9.61 4.63 -10.76
N GLY A 99 -9.14 5.37 -9.76
CA GLY A 99 -9.56 6.73 -9.44
C GLY A 99 -8.70 7.82 -10.06
N VAL A 100 -8.48 8.87 -9.27
CA VAL A 100 -7.60 10.02 -9.58
C VAL A 100 -6.42 10.04 -8.61
N ARG A 101 -5.41 10.84 -8.92
CA ARG A 101 -4.24 10.98 -8.05
C ARG A 101 -4.61 11.73 -6.76
N HIS A 102 -4.27 11.12 -5.62
CA HIS A 102 -4.39 11.72 -4.30
C HIS A 102 -3.03 11.63 -3.58
N GLY A 103 -2.39 12.78 -3.38
CA GLY A 103 -1.11 12.84 -2.68
C GLY A 103 -0.03 11.95 -3.32
N ILE A 104 0.75 11.27 -2.46
CA ILE A 104 1.90 10.44 -2.84
C ILE A 104 1.72 8.96 -2.46
N THR A 105 0.54 8.54 -2.02
CA THR A 105 0.31 7.17 -1.52
C THR A 105 0.70 6.09 -2.54
N ALA A 106 0.26 6.28 -3.80
CA ALA A 106 0.60 5.38 -4.89
C ALA A 106 2.08 5.51 -5.34
N ASP A 107 2.69 6.70 -5.17
CA ASP A 107 4.12 6.90 -5.47
C ASP A 107 4.99 6.07 -4.51
N LEU A 108 4.64 6.01 -3.21
CA LEU A 108 5.33 5.17 -2.22
C LEU A 108 5.13 3.69 -2.52
N GLN A 109 3.92 3.27 -2.92
CA GLN A 109 3.62 1.89 -3.26
C GLN A 109 4.47 1.43 -4.47
N VAL A 110 4.49 2.22 -5.55
CA VAL A 110 5.28 1.86 -6.74
C VAL A 110 6.80 1.95 -6.49
N CYS A 111 7.23 2.81 -5.56
CA CYS A 111 8.62 2.85 -5.11
C CYS A 111 9.01 1.54 -4.38
N ALA A 112 8.15 1.00 -3.53
CA ALA A 112 8.38 -0.29 -2.88
C ALA A 112 8.40 -1.45 -3.90
N GLN A 113 7.58 -1.41 -4.95
CA GLN A 113 7.66 -2.36 -6.06
C GLN A 113 9.02 -2.30 -6.76
N ALA A 114 9.52 -1.08 -7.01
CA ALA A 114 10.85 -0.90 -7.61
C ALA A 114 11.97 -1.45 -6.71
N ILE A 115 11.91 -1.22 -5.40
CA ILE A 115 12.88 -1.74 -4.43
C ILE A 115 12.93 -3.27 -4.48
N CYS A 116 11.78 -3.95 -4.57
CA CYS A 116 11.74 -5.40 -4.74
C CYS A 116 12.37 -5.84 -6.08
N LEU A 117 12.02 -5.16 -7.17
CA LEU A 117 12.56 -5.49 -8.51
C LEU A 117 14.07 -5.27 -8.60
N GLU A 118 14.58 -4.22 -7.95
CA GLU A 118 16.03 -3.95 -7.87
C GLU A 118 16.78 -5.12 -7.23
N GLU A 119 16.27 -5.66 -6.12
CA GLU A 119 16.86 -6.82 -5.46
C GLU A 119 16.70 -8.09 -6.29
N MET A 120 15.49 -8.35 -6.83
CA MET A 120 15.20 -9.56 -7.60
C MET A 120 16.00 -9.66 -8.91
N LEU A 121 16.37 -8.52 -9.51
CA LEU A 121 17.00 -8.43 -10.81
C LEU A 121 18.46 -7.94 -10.77
N ASP A 122 18.97 -7.64 -9.56
CA ASP A 122 20.30 -7.03 -9.34
C ASP A 122 20.53 -5.81 -10.26
N THR A 123 19.58 -4.86 -10.23
CA THR A 123 19.57 -3.68 -11.12
C THR A 123 19.18 -2.44 -10.34
N SER A 124 19.29 -1.26 -10.97
CA SER A 124 18.80 0.00 -10.42
C SER A 124 17.63 0.53 -11.24
N ILE A 125 16.59 0.97 -10.58
CA ILE A 125 15.39 1.53 -11.21
C ILE A 125 15.23 2.99 -10.74
N SER A 126 15.34 3.94 -11.65
CA SER A 126 15.23 5.37 -11.36
C SER A 126 13.82 5.94 -11.57
N GLU A 127 12.95 5.19 -12.28
CA GLU A 127 11.65 5.67 -12.73
C GLU A 127 10.59 4.56 -12.63
N ALA A 128 9.41 4.96 -12.19
CA ALA A 128 8.19 4.16 -12.21
C ALA A 128 7.05 4.92 -12.88
N ALA A 129 5.88 4.33 -12.97
CA ALA A 129 4.71 5.05 -13.45
C ALA A 129 3.43 4.59 -12.72
N ILE A 130 2.42 5.46 -12.74
CA ILE A 130 1.09 5.16 -12.24
C ILE A 130 0.08 5.51 -13.34
N TRP A 131 -0.77 4.54 -13.67
CA TRP A 131 -1.90 4.74 -14.55
C TRP A 131 -3.17 5.01 -13.74
N TYR A 132 -3.78 6.18 -13.93
CA TYR A 132 -5.05 6.52 -13.31
C TYR A 132 -6.20 6.36 -14.30
N GLY A 133 -7.14 5.47 -13.98
CA GLY A 133 -8.29 5.15 -14.83
C GLY A 133 -9.33 6.28 -14.92
N GLY A 134 -9.46 7.12 -13.88
CA GLY A 134 -10.35 8.27 -13.90
C GLY A 134 -10.01 9.24 -15.04
N PRO A 135 -8.84 9.86 -15.08
CA PRO A 135 -8.41 10.73 -16.17
C PRO A 135 -7.88 9.95 -17.38
N ARG A 136 -7.80 8.61 -17.32
CA ARG A 136 -7.19 7.73 -18.34
C ARG A 136 -5.78 8.19 -18.73
N ARG A 137 -4.98 8.57 -17.72
CA ARG A 137 -3.66 9.17 -17.90
C ARG A 137 -2.60 8.45 -17.07
N ARG A 138 -1.40 8.37 -17.66
CA ARG A 138 -0.18 7.89 -17.02
C ARG A 138 0.60 9.07 -16.42
N PHE A 139 1.09 8.87 -15.20
CA PHE A 139 1.99 9.78 -14.51
C PHE A 139 3.32 9.09 -14.27
N ARG A 140 4.39 9.78 -14.61
CA ARG A 140 5.75 9.36 -14.29
C ARG A 140 6.01 9.62 -12.80
N VAL A 141 6.77 8.72 -12.19
CA VAL A 141 7.25 8.83 -10.80
C VAL A 141 8.77 8.68 -10.82
N ASP A 142 9.47 9.74 -10.49
CA ASP A 142 10.93 9.71 -10.30
C ASP A 142 11.23 9.14 -8.91
N LEU A 143 12.01 8.05 -8.85
CA LEU A 143 12.34 7.34 -7.63
C LEU A 143 13.51 8.03 -6.91
N THR A 144 13.25 9.26 -6.46
CA THR A 144 14.24 10.12 -5.79
C THR A 144 14.69 9.56 -4.45
N PRO A 145 15.88 9.96 -3.95
CA PRO A 145 16.32 9.59 -2.60
C PRO A 145 15.31 9.96 -1.51
N ASP A 146 14.58 11.07 -1.68
CA ASP A 146 13.54 11.48 -0.75
C ASP A 146 12.35 10.53 -0.74
N LEU A 147 11.82 10.17 -1.91
CA LEU A 147 10.73 9.20 -2.02
C LEU A 147 11.13 7.85 -1.41
N ARG A 148 12.35 7.39 -1.65
CA ARG A 148 12.90 6.15 -1.06
C ARG A 148 12.97 6.23 0.47
N ARG A 149 13.48 7.34 1.04
CA ARG A 149 13.51 7.54 2.51
C ARG A 149 12.12 7.45 3.12
N ARG A 150 11.12 8.10 2.51
CA ARG A 150 9.72 8.04 2.96
C ARG A 150 9.15 6.63 2.85
N THR A 151 9.45 5.92 1.77
CA THR A 151 9.04 4.51 1.60
C THR A 151 9.64 3.63 2.69
N PHE A 152 10.94 3.74 2.97
CA PHE A 152 11.58 2.98 4.04
C PHE A 152 11.07 3.35 5.43
N HIS A 153 10.74 4.61 5.66
CA HIS A 153 10.10 5.04 6.91
C HIS A 153 8.74 4.36 7.07
N ALA A 154 7.88 4.39 6.05
CA ALA A 154 6.58 3.72 6.08
C ALA A 154 6.73 2.20 6.35
N ILE A 155 7.66 1.52 5.67
CA ILE A 155 7.94 0.09 5.86
C ILE A 155 8.33 -0.19 7.33
N LYS A 156 9.20 0.63 7.92
CA LYS A 156 9.62 0.50 9.31
C LYS A 156 8.46 0.64 10.28
N GLU A 157 7.65 1.68 10.11
CA GLU A 157 6.50 1.95 10.99
C GLU A 157 5.43 0.86 10.87
N ILE A 158 5.09 0.43 9.65
CA ILE A 158 4.15 -0.68 9.42
C ILE A 158 4.65 -1.94 10.14
N ARG A 159 5.94 -2.27 10.00
CA ARG A 159 6.53 -3.45 10.65
C ARG A 159 6.40 -3.38 12.17
N GLN A 160 6.59 -2.20 12.77
CA GLN A 160 6.40 -2.02 14.20
C GLN A 160 4.95 -2.31 14.62
N HIS A 161 3.96 -1.86 13.84
CA HIS A 161 2.55 -2.17 14.12
C HIS A 161 2.26 -3.67 13.99
N LEU A 162 2.78 -4.33 12.93
CA LEU A 162 2.62 -5.78 12.75
C LEU A 162 3.22 -6.59 13.90
N VAL A 163 4.42 -6.20 14.36
CA VAL A 163 5.12 -6.92 15.45
C VAL A 163 4.47 -6.67 16.81
N LYS A 164 4.06 -5.42 17.09
CA LYS A 164 3.47 -5.06 18.39
C LYS A 164 2.01 -5.48 18.53
N GLY A 165 1.29 -5.69 17.43
CA GLY A 165 -0.14 -5.99 17.43
C GLY A 165 -1.00 -4.87 18.04
N VAL A 166 -0.54 -3.61 17.98
CA VAL A 166 -1.22 -2.48 18.61
C VAL A 166 -1.82 -1.55 17.57
N LEU A 167 -3.08 -1.19 17.75
CA LEU A 167 -3.76 -0.22 16.90
C LEU A 167 -3.30 1.21 17.23
N PRO A 168 -2.87 1.98 16.22
CA PRO A 168 -2.63 3.42 16.36
C PRO A 168 -3.90 4.17 16.78
N HIS A 169 -3.72 5.35 17.38
CA HIS A 169 -4.82 6.24 17.72
C HIS A 169 -5.65 6.63 16.49
N ALA A 170 -6.96 6.74 16.64
CA ALA A 170 -7.83 7.18 15.54
C ALA A 170 -7.71 8.70 15.36
N PRO A 171 -7.39 9.20 14.15
CA PRO A 171 -7.17 10.63 13.93
C PRO A 171 -8.47 11.45 13.98
N ASN A 172 -9.62 10.86 13.66
CA ASN A 172 -10.93 11.50 13.53
C ASN A 172 -10.87 12.81 12.73
N ASP A 173 -10.42 12.74 11.49
CA ASP A 173 -10.22 13.89 10.60
C ASP A 173 -11.01 13.78 9.29
N SER A 174 -10.72 14.68 8.34
CA SER A 174 -11.43 14.79 7.05
C SER A 174 -11.34 13.53 6.16
N ARG A 175 -10.44 12.59 6.44
CA ARG A 175 -10.33 11.30 5.73
C ARG A 175 -11.39 10.30 6.17
N CYS A 176 -11.85 10.39 7.43
CA CYS A 176 -12.73 9.41 8.06
C CYS A 176 -14.11 9.25 7.37
N PRO A 177 -14.79 10.30 6.89
CA PRO A 177 -16.09 10.16 6.24
C PRO A 177 -16.10 9.26 5.00
N GLN A 178 -14.97 9.15 4.27
CA GLN A 178 -14.86 8.34 3.06
C GLN A 178 -14.09 7.03 3.30
N CYS A 179 -13.65 6.76 4.53
CA CYS A 179 -12.91 5.56 4.87
C CYS A 179 -13.84 4.35 4.90
N GLN A 180 -13.47 3.27 4.18
CA GLN A 180 -14.24 2.02 4.16
C GLN A 180 -14.36 1.36 5.54
N LEU A 181 -13.41 1.64 6.43
CA LEU A 181 -13.39 1.06 7.78
C LEU A 181 -14.00 1.97 8.86
N ARG A 182 -14.68 3.07 8.49
CA ARG A 182 -15.23 4.00 9.48
C ARG A 182 -16.11 3.32 10.53
N HIS A 183 -16.99 2.40 10.09
CA HIS A 183 -17.91 1.68 10.97
C HIS A 183 -17.22 0.66 11.90
N HIS A 184 -16.03 0.18 11.54
CA HIS A 184 -15.21 -0.68 12.39
C HIS A 184 -14.26 0.13 13.27
N CYS A 185 -13.74 1.23 12.73
CA CYS A 185 -12.82 2.12 13.42
C CYS A 185 -13.49 2.96 14.50
N LEU A 186 -14.75 3.38 14.29
CA LEU A 186 -15.50 4.28 15.16
C LEU A 186 -14.64 5.49 15.57
N PRO A 187 -14.16 6.32 14.63
CA PRO A 187 -13.15 7.33 14.91
C PRO A 187 -13.60 8.36 15.95
N GLU A 188 -14.87 8.69 15.97
CA GLU A 188 -15.46 9.63 16.94
C GLU A 188 -15.32 9.11 18.39
N THR A 189 -15.57 7.82 18.61
CA THR A 189 -15.46 7.17 19.92
C THR A 189 -14.01 6.84 20.24
N SER A 190 -13.28 6.27 19.27
CA SER A 190 -11.88 5.84 19.47
C SER A 190 -10.91 7.01 19.71
N ALA A 191 -11.20 8.19 19.13
CA ALA A 191 -10.42 9.40 19.38
C ALA A 191 -10.61 9.91 20.83
N ASN A 192 -11.76 9.63 21.43
CA ASN A 192 -12.14 10.05 22.79
C ASN A 192 -12.06 8.90 23.80
N ALA A 193 -11.14 7.96 23.62
CA ALA A 193 -11.04 6.76 24.46
C ALA A 193 -10.92 7.07 25.96
N ALA A 194 -10.29 8.17 26.35
CA ALA A 194 -10.20 8.60 27.75
C ALA A 194 -11.58 8.97 28.33
N GLU A 195 -12.41 9.69 27.56
CA GLU A 195 -13.79 10.05 28.00
C GLU A 195 -14.66 8.81 28.08
N VAL A 196 -14.52 7.86 27.15
CA VAL A 196 -15.22 6.57 27.20
C VAL A 196 -14.83 5.77 28.44
N ALA A 197 -13.53 5.74 28.79
CA ALA A 197 -13.05 5.05 29.97
C ALA A 197 -13.62 5.66 31.25
N VAL A 198 -13.67 6.99 31.37
CA VAL A 198 -14.31 7.70 32.50
C VAL A 198 -15.78 7.37 32.59
N TYR A 199 -16.51 7.42 31.46
CA TYR A 199 -17.92 7.05 31.42
C TYR A 199 -18.17 5.61 31.88
N LEU A 200 -17.40 4.66 31.38
CA LEU A 200 -17.52 3.26 31.78
C LEU A 200 -17.21 3.05 33.27
N GLN A 201 -16.21 3.73 33.82
CA GLN A 201 -15.94 3.69 35.25
C GLN A 201 -17.13 4.19 36.07
N GLN A 202 -17.77 5.28 35.66
CA GLN A 202 -18.94 5.82 36.34
C GLN A 202 -20.14 4.86 36.29
N VAL A 203 -20.37 4.19 35.15
CA VAL A 203 -21.51 3.28 34.98
C VAL A 203 -21.28 1.91 35.64
N LEU A 204 -20.03 1.43 35.69
CA LEU A 204 -19.68 0.14 36.28
C LEU A 204 -19.34 0.20 37.77
N SER A 205 -19.25 1.40 38.35
CA SER A 205 -18.92 1.62 39.75
C SER A 205 -20.17 1.63 40.66
N VAL A 206 -21.26 0.99 40.24
CA VAL A 206 -22.52 0.89 41.00
C VAL A 206 -22.55 -0.39 41.83
#